data_06a104e96596f8374416f48389c6b86c
#
_entry.id   06a104e96596f8374416f48389c6b86c
#
_cell.length_a   1.000
_cell.length_b   1.000
_cell.length_c   1.000
_cell.angle_alpha   90.00
_cell.angle_beta   90.00
_cell.angle_gamma   90.00
#
_symmetry.space_group_name_H-M   'P 1'
#
loop_
_entity.id
_entity.type
_entity.pdbx_description
1 polymer ?
#
loop_
_entity_poly.entity_id
_entity_poly.type
_entity_poly.pdbx_seq_one_letter_code
_entity_poly.pdbx_strand_id
1 'polypeptide(L)'
;MQFTRGLAIEGKRNGIRANTITPSLVEGTPLTNRLMAEGSFASKIFAKARPLAGLGPTLPKDLAALALFLASPEAALITGQAISVNGGISAC
;
A
#
# COMPACT_ATOMS: atom_id res chain seq x y z
N MET A 1 6.17 8.16 -5.99
CA MET A 1 6.05 7.55 -7.34
C MET A 1 7.18 7.95 -8.23
N GLN A 2 7.41 9.26 -8.45
CA GLN A 2 8.55 9.72 -9.26
C GLN A 2 9.89 9.25 -8.70
N PHE A 3 10.05 9.31 -7.40
CA PHE A 3 11.27 8.85 -6.73
C PHE A 3 11.53 7.37 -7.01
N THR A 4 10.49 6.54 -6.88
CA THR A 4 10.59 5.10 -7.13
C THR A 4 10.96 4.81 -8.58
N ARG A 5 10.35 5.53 -9.52
CA ARG A 5 10.68 5.37 -10.94
C ARG A 5 12.13 5.74 -11.22
N GLY A 6 12.62 6.81 -10.60
CA GLY A 6 14.02 7.21 -10.73
C GLY A 6 14.98 6.14 -10.21
N LEU A 7 14.68 5.58 -9.03
CA LEU A 7 15.46 4.49 -8.46
C LEU A 7 15.46 3.26 -9.37
N ALA A 8 14.30 2.93 -9.95
CA ALA A 8 14.18 1.78 -10.83
C ALA A 8 15.03 1.98 -12.11
N ILE A 9 15.01 3.17 -12.67
CA ILE A 9 15.80 3.48 -13.87
C ILE A 9 17.30 3.37 -13.57
N GLU A 10 17.74 3.94 -12.46
CA GLU A 10 19.16 3.90 -12.07
C GLU A 10 19.61 2.49 -11.70
N GLY A 11 18.75 1.75 -10.99
CA GLY A 11 19.12 0.45 -10.43
C GLY A 11 19.11 -0.71 -11.40
N LYS A 12 18.37 -0.59 -12.50
CA LYS A 12 18.16 -1.76 -13.38
C LYS A 12 19.46 -2.30 -13.99
N ARG A 13 20.45 -1.45 -14.19
CA ARG A 13 21.76 -1.88 -14.72
C ARG A 13 22.50 -2.78 -13.74
N ASN A 14 22.22 -2.62 -12.44
CA ASN A 14 22.87 -3.36 -11.37
C ASN A 14 21.97 -4.46 -10.80
N GLY A 15 20.87 -4.77 -11.46
CA GLY A 15 19.93 -5.78 -10.97
C GLY A 15 19.13 -5.36 -9.75
N ILE A 16 19.02 -4.06 -9.52
CA ILE A 16 18.26 -3.53 -8.39
C ILE A 16 16.86 -3.16 -8.87
N ARG A 17 15.85 -3.60 -8.12
CA ARG A 17 14.45 -3.29 -8.36
C ARG A 17 13.92 -2.36 -7.29
N ALA A 18 13.04 -1.45 -7.68
CA ALA A 18 12.40 -0.51 -6.75
C ALA A 18 10.92 -0.41 -7.09
N ASN A 19 10.08 -0.69 -6.14
CA ASN A 19 8.63 -0.62 -6.28
C ASN A 19 8.03 0.10 -5.09
N THR A 20 6.82 0.61 -5.24
CA THR A 20 6.08 1.29 -4.17
C THR A 20 4.82 0.51 -3.86
N ILE A 21 4.52 0.35 -2.58
CA ILE A 21 3.25 -0.19 -2.12
C ILE A 21 2.41 0.99 -1.61
N THR A 22 1.21 1.16 -2.15
CA THR A 22 0.33 2.26 -1.78
C THR A 22 -0.92 1.71 -1.09
N PRO A 23 -0.92 1.62 0.25
CA PRO A 23 -2.11 1.21 0.98
C PRO A 23 -3.07 2.38 1.14
N SER A 24 -4.31 2.07 1.53
CA SER A 24 -5.16 3.05 2.16
C SER A 24 -4.81 3.07 3.66
N LEU A 25 -5.71 3.48 4.52
CA LEU A 25 -5.46 3.45 5.96
C LEU A 25 -5.37 1.98 6.42
N VAL A 26 -4.24 1.60 6.99
CA VAL A 26 -3.99 0.24 7.45
C VAL A 26 -4.56 0.10 8.86
N GLU A 27 -5.56 -0.78 9.01
CA GLU A 27 -6.19 -1.04 10.31
C GLU A 27 -5.30 -1.92 11.19
N GLY A 28 -5.50 -1.78 12.52
CA GLY A 28 -4.81 -2.62 13.50
C GLY A 28 -3.41 -2.14 13.89
N THR A 29 -2.99 -0.97 13.42
CA THR A 29 -1.72 -0.38 13.84
C THR A 29 -1.95 0.64 14.97
N PRO A 30 -0.94 0.90 15.82
CA PRO A 30 -1.08 1.93 16.86
C PRO A 30 -1.40 3.31 16.28
N LEU A 31 -0.82 3.68 15.14
CA LEU A 31 -1.10 4.94 14.50
C LEU A 31 -2.56 5.02 14.05
N THR A 32 -3.06 3.98 13.40
CA THR A 32 -4.43 3.93 12.93
C THR A 32 -5.41 3.97 14.10
N ASN A 33 -5.14 3.20 15.16
CA ASN A 33 -5.97 3.20 16.35
C ASN A 33 -6.06 4.60 16.97
N ARG A 34 -4.97 5.34 16.97
CA ARG A 34 -4.94 6.71 17.46
C ARG A 34 -5.73 7.66 16.56
N LEU A 35 -5.57 7.54 15.25
CA LEU A 35 -6.28 8.37 14.26
C LEU A 35 -7.78 8.07 14.26
N MET A 36 -8.17 6.84 14.61
CA MET A 36 -9.55 6.39 14.62
C MET A 36 -10.24 6.62 15.95
N ALA A 37 -9.65 7.41 16.84
CA ALA A 37 -10.28 7.76 18.11
C ALA A 37 -11.68 8.31 17.86
N GLU A 38 -12.65 7.84 18.65
CA GLU A 38 -14.05 8.16 18.46
C GLU A 38 -14.27 9.68 18.42
N GLY A 39 -15.06 10.14 17.45
CA GLY A 39 -15.39 11.54 17.29
C GLY A 39 -14.33 12.37 16.60
N SER A 40 -13.17 11.80 16.25
CA SER A 40 -12.13 12.54 15.55
C SER A 40 -12.54 12.80 14.09
N PHE A 41 -11.94 13.84 13.49
CA PHE A 41 -12.16 14.15 12.08
C PHE A 41 -11.71 13.00 11.19
N ALA A 42 -10.58 12.39 11.52
CA ALA A 42 -10.06 11.25 10.77
C ALA A 42 -11.01 10.05 10.81
N SER A 43 -11.62 9.78 11.98
CA SER A 43 -12.56 8.66 12.08
C SER A 43 -13.81 8.89 11.24
N LYS A 44 -14.28 10.13 11.13
CA LYS A 44 -15.44 10.46 10.30
C LYS A 44 -15.15 10.28 8.81
N ILE A 45 -13.97 10.70 8.36
CA ILE A 45 -13.56 10.51 6.96
C ILE A 45 -13.43 9.04 6.65
N PHE A 46 -12.79 8.28 7.54
CA PHE A 46 -12.58 6.85 7.34
C PHE A 46 -13.90 6.08 7.28
N ALA A 47 -14.85 6.45 8.14
CA ALA A 47 -16.16 5.80 8.13
C ALA A 47 -16.87 5.97 6.79
N LYS A 48 -16.66 7.09 6.11
CA LYS A 48 -17.24 7.31 4.77
C LYS A 48 -16.50 6.56 3.69
N ALA A 49 -15.18 6.43 3.82
CA ALA A 49 -14.36 5.79 2.81
C ALA A 49 -14.41 4.25 2.90
N ARG A 50 -14.59 3.71 4.09
CA ARG A 50 -14.52 2.28 4.34
C ARG A 50 -15.44 1.42 3.46
N PRO A 51 -16.71 1.81 3.22
CA PRO A 51 -17.57 1.03 2.35
C PRO A 51 -17.08 0.94 0.91
N LEU A 52 -16.22 1.88 0.47
CA LEU A 52 -15.66 1.87 -0.87
C LEU A 52 -14.61 0.76 -1.04
N ALA A 53 -14.06 0.26 0.06
CA ALA A 53 -13.15 -0.88 0.05
C ALA A 53 -13.96 -2.16 0.08
N GLY A 54 -14.51 -2.54 -1.07
CA GLY A 54 -15.45 -3.67 -1.18
C GLY A 54 -14.88 -5.01 -0.72
N LEU A 55 -13.56 -5.17 -0.74
CA LEU A 55 -12.90 -6.40 -0.30
C LEU A 55 -12.54 -6.38 1.19
N GLY A 56 -12.85 -5.28 1.88
CA GLY A 56 -12.58 -5.16 3.30
C GLY A 56 -11.41 -4.24 3.62
N PRO A 57 -11.09 -4.10 4.92
CA PRO A 57 -10.02 -3.23 5.37
C PRO A 57 -8.64 -3.78 4.99
N THR A 58 -7.68 -2.88 4.82
CA THR A 58 -6.28 -3.26 4.63
C THR A 58 -5.65 -3.53 5.99
N LEU A 59 -5.03 -4.68 6.15
CA LEU A 59 -4.35 -5.10 7.38
C LEU A 59 -2.85 -5.21 7.12
N PRO A 60 -2.01 -5.12 8.19
CA PRO A 60 -0.57 -5.28 8.01
C PRO A 60 -0.15 -6.54 7.26
N LYS A 61 -0.86 -7.65 7.47
CA LYS A 61 -0.55 -8.92 6.79
C LYS A 61 -0.71 -8.82 5.28
N ASP A 62 -1.62 -7.96 4.80
CA ASP A 62 -1.84 -7.80 3.36
C ASP A 62 -0.68 -7.09 2.71
N LEU A 63 -0.12 -6.08 3.39
CA LEU A 63 1.07 -5.38 2.92
C LEU A 63 2.30 -6.29 2.98
N ALA A 64 2.41 -7.07 4.05
CA ALA A 64 3.54 -7.99 4.22
C ALA A 64 3.57 -9.05 3.12
N ALA A 65 2.41 -9.58 2.74
CA ALA A 65 2.31 -10.57 1.68
C ALA A 65 2.79 -10.02 0.34
N LEU A 66 2.38 -8.79 0.00
CA LEU A 66 2.84 -8.15 -1.23
C LEU A 66 4.32 -7.83 -1.18
N ALA A 67 4.80 -7.32 -0.05
CA ALA A 67 6.22 -7.00 0.11
C ALA A 67 7.09 -8.25 -0.04
N LEU A 68 6.65 -9.37 0.53
CA LEU A 68 7.37 -10.65 0.40
C LEU A 68 7.43 -11.09 -1.06
N PHE A 69 6.30 -11.01 -1.77
CA PHE A 69 6.28 -11.36 -3.20
C PHE A 69 7.22 -10.47 -4.01
N LEU A 70 7.15 -9.15 -3.81
CA LEU A 70 7.99 -8.21 -4.56
C LEU A 70 9.48 -8.40 -4.28
N ALA A 71 9.83 -8.86 -3.07
CA ALA A 71 11.21 -9.14 -2.72
C ALA A 71 11.70 -10.50 -3.24
N SER A 72 10.80 -11.35 -3.72
CA SER A 72 11.13 -12.70 -4.14
C SER A 72 11.66 -12.75 -5.57
N PRO A 73 12.39 -13.84 -5.95
CA PRO A 73 12.82 -14.02 -7.33
C PRO A 73 11.66 -14.11 -8.32
N GLU A 74 10.47 -14.47 -7.85
CA GLU A 74 9.29 -14.56 -8.73
C GLU A 74 8.85 -13.21 -9.27
N ALA A 75 9.24 -12.12 -8.60
CA ALA A 75 8.97 -10.76 -9.05
C ALA A 75 10.17 -10.14 -9.79
N ALA A 76 11.02 -10.96 -10.38
CA ALA A 76 12.30 -10.52 -10.95
C ALA A 76 12.17 -9.43 -12.03
N LEU A 77 11.04 -9.36 -12.72
CA LEU A 77 10.84 -8.39 -13.79
C LEU A 77 9.91 -7.25 -13.40
N ILE A 78 9.55 -7.16 -12.12
CA ILE A 78 8.69 -6.07 -11.62
C ILE A 78 9.56 -5.00 -10.99
N THR A 79 9.59 -3.83 -11.62
CA THR A 79 10.32 -2.67 -11.09
C THR A 79 9.67 -1.38 -11.58
N GLY A 80 9.82 -0.31 -10.81
CA GLY A 80 9.29 1.00 -11.16
C GLY A 80 7.77 1.12 -11.01
N GLN A 81 7.12 0.18 -10.33
CA GLN A 81 5.67 0.12 -10.23
C GLN A 81 5.17 0.62 -8.88
N ALA A 82 3.95 1.13 -8.90
CA ALA A 82 3.21 1.48 -7.69
C ALA A 82 2.00 0.55 -7.63
N ILE A 83 1.94 -0.29 -6.60
CA ILE A 83 0.90 -1.30 -6.48
C ILE A 83 0.02 -0.97 -5.29
N SER A 84 -1.28 -0.81 -5.54
CA SER A 84 -2.25 -0.45 -4.51
C SER A 84 -2.79 -1.68 -3.80
N VAL A 85 -2.85 -1.58 -2.46
CA VAL A 85 -3.44 -2.61 -1.60
C VAL A 85 -4.47 -1.91 -0.73
N ASN A 86 -5.66 -1.70 -1.25
CA ASN A 86 -6.66 -0.84 -0.62
C ASN A 86 -8.10 -1.40 -0.68
N GLY A 87 -8.24 -2.68 -0.94
CA GLY A 87 -9.56 -3.32 -0.96
C GLY A 87 -10.47 -2.84 -2.09
N GLY A 88 -9.93 -2.14 -3.08
CA GLY A 88 -10.71 -1.65 -4.22
C GLY A 88 -11.18 -0.21 -4.09
N ILE A 89 -10.74 0.54 -3.09
CA ILE A 89 -11.15 1.94 -2.91
C ILE A 89 -10.91 2.77 -4.17
N SER A 90 -9.80 2.54 -4.86
CA SER A 90 -9.45 3.31 -6.06
C SER A 90 -10.07 2.76 -7.35
N ALA A 91 -10.80 1.67 -7.27
CA ALA A 91 -11.41 1.01 -8.44
C ALA A 91 -12.87 1.46 -8.57
N CYS A 92 -13.09 2.73 -8.85
CA CYS A 92 -14.44 3.28 -8.98
C CYS A 92 -14.65 4.05 -10.27
#